data_8b147a95a98597d77aec41f1ad062fda
#
_entry.id   8b147a95a98597d77aec41f1ad062fda
#
_cell.length_a   1.000
_cell.length_b   1.000
_cell.length_c   1.000
_cell.angle_alpha   90.00
_cell.angle_beta   90.00
_cell.angle_gamma   90.00
#
_symmetry.space_group_name_H-M   'P 1'
#
loop_
_entity.id
_entity.type
_entity.pdbx_description
1 polymer ?
#
loop_
_entity_poly.entity_id
_entity_poly.type
_entity_poly.pdbx_seq_one_letter_code
_entity_poly.pdbx_strand_id
1 'polypeptide(L)'
;MQRQLRELSASLEGRLLRGEHLMLLGPRGSGKSSLLQDLYAQLHPQSVPCAFSAVTTSLDHITCALECAYPGVDTRGISRRAARMRLWNAADGQAGVLLLDQFRGASSAMVSFLRRLHGGITGVLSAVDVDDEQERRGVQSWRYGAMSVRMPLASRRQLRRLLLERAAALGLPTLDAMTCARLLAAARGRVGWIVRCTELARHERYWRTHGPLVSVICLDTEADVRCDALKMLGANPEVRSGVIDRSRAESNSAPSSGARYGGDLSTRRPSAGRTHRD
;
A
#
# COMPACT_ATOMS: atom_id res chain seq x y z
N MET A 1 -12.13 1.32 22.43
CA MET A 1 -11.52 1.21 21.09
C MET A 1 -11.76 2.46 20.26
N GLN A 2 -12.99 2.86 19.96
CA GLN A 2 -13.26 4.06 19.15
C GLN A 2 -12.57 5.33 19.68
N ARG A 3 -12.60 5.57 20.99
CA ARG A 3 -11.88 6.71 21.59
C ARG A 3 -10.38 6.64 21.35
N GLN A 4 -9.75 5.48 21.60
CA GLN A 4 -8.32 5.28 21.37
C GLN A 4 -7.93 5.44 19.90
N LEU A 5 -8.77 4.97 18.97
CA LEU A 5 -8.53 5.15 17.54
C LEU A 5 -8.67 6.61 17.11
N ARG A 6 -9.63 7.34 17.66
CA ARG A 6 -9.78 8.78 17.41
C ARG A 6 -8.59 9.57 17.95
N GLU A 7 -8.15 9.27 19.19
CA GLU A 7 -6.97 9.90 19.79
C GLU A 7 -5.70 9.60 18.96
N LEU A 8 -5.56 8.35 18.49
CA LEU A 8 -4.47 7.96 17.59
C LEU A 8 -4.55 8.71 16.26
N SER A 9 -5.74 8.74 15.63
CA SER A 9 -5.96 9.47 14.36
C SER A 9 -5.56 10.93 14.48
N ALA A 10 -6.06 11.64 15.49
CA ALA A 10 -5.74 13.04 15.73
C ALA A 10 -4.23 13.28 15.99
N SER A 11 -3.59 12.36 16.74
CA SER A 11 -2.15 12.41 16.97
C SER A 11 -1.35 12.22 15.69
N LEU A 12 -1.74 11.25 14.84
CA LEU A 12 -1.09 10.98 13.56
C LEU A 12 -1.28 12.16 12.59
N GLU A 13 -2.49 12.71 12.50
CA GLU A 13 -2.79 13.87 11.67
C GLU A 13 -1.88 15.07 12.02
N GLY A 14 -1.85 15.46 13.30
CA GLY A 14 -1.02 16.58 13.73
C GLY A 14 0.48 16.38 13.48
N ARG A 15 0.96 15.14 13.53
CA ARG A 15 2.35 14.81 13.24
C ARG A 15 2.66 14.81 11.74
N LEU A 16 1.75 14.29 10.93
CA LEU A 16 1.87 14.28 9.47
C LEU A 16 1.87 15.71 8.91
N LEU A 17 1.02 16.59 9.43
CA LEU A 17 0.98 17.99 9.03
C LEU A 17 2.26 18.75 9.42
N ARG A 18 3.05 18.26 10.38
CA ARG A 18 4.40 18.78 10.69
C ARG A 18 5.50 18.16 9.83
N GLY A 19 5.17 17.34 8.84
CA GLY A 19 6.15 16.70 7.97
C GLY A 19 6.86 15.49 8.60
N GLU A 20 6.31 14.91 9.70
CA GLU A 20 6.95 13.76 10.34
C GLU A 20 6.76 12.48 9.52
N HIS A 21 7.78 11.63 9.53
CA HIS A 21 7.70 10.29 8.96
C HIS A 21 7.33 9.28 10.03
N LEU A 22 6.26 8.53 9.76
CA LEU A 22 5.67 7.58 10.70
C LEU A 22 5.53 6.20 10.08
N MET A 23 5.72 5.17 10.90
CA MET A 23 5.40 3.78 10.56
C MET A 23 4.32 3.27 11.49
N LEU A 24 3.16 2.93 10.94
CA LEU A 24 2.06 2.30 11.66
C LEU A 24 2.23 0.78 11.65
N LEU A 25 2.66 0.24 12.78
CA LEU A 25 2.95 -1.18 12.95
C LEU A 25 1.76 -1.92 13.54
N GLY A 26 1.39 -3.06 12.97
CA GLY A 26 0.36 -3.92 13.51
C GLY A 26 0.14 -5.17 12.67
N PRO A 27 -0.45 -6.24 13.25
CA PRO A 27 -0.75 -7.46 12.50
C PRO A 27 -1.83 -7.22 11.44
N ARG A 28 -1.95 -8.13 10.47
CA ARG A 28 -3.04 -8.09 9.49
C ARG A 28 -4.40 -8.16 10.21
N GLY A 29 -5.36 -7.38 9.70
CA GLY A 29 -6.68 -7.30 10.31
C GLY A 29 -6.73 -6.46 11.59
N SER A 30 -5.67 -5.74 11.98
CA SER A 30 -5.72 -4.80 13.11
C SER A 30 -6.49 -3.51 12.82
N GLY A 31 -6.81 -3.22 11.55
CA GLY A 31 -7.52 -2.00 11.13
C GLY A 31 -6.63 -0.87 10.61
N LYS A 32 -5.35 -1.15 10.28
CA LYS A 32 -4.42 -0.15 9.72
C LYS A 32 -4.99 0.53 8.47
N SER A 33 -5.45 -0.27 7.51
CA SER A 33 -6.02 0.25 6.25
C SER A 33 -7.23 1.13 6.47
N SER A 34 -8.13 0.75 7.39
CA SER A 34 -9.28 1.57 7.77
C SER A 34 -8.84 2.90 8.39
N LEU A 35 -7.84 2.89 9.27
CA LEU A 35 -7.30 4.10 9.87
C LEU A 35 -6.66 5.03 8.82
N LEU A 36 -5.94 4.47 7.84
CA LEU A 36 -5.37 5.27 6.74
C LEU A 36 -6.46 5.89 5.85
N GLN A 37 -7.52 5.12 5.55
CA GLN A 37 -8.67 5.62 4.79
C GLN A 37 -9.41 6.73 5.54
N ASP A 38 -9.62 6.57 6.85
CA ASP A 38 -10.22 7.59 7.71
C ASP A 38 -9.35 8.86 7.74
N LEU A 39 -8.04 8.73 7.88
CA LEU A 39 -7.10 9.85 7.81
C LEU A 39 -7.14 10.54 6.43
N TYR A 40 -7.17 9.76 5.35
CA TYR A 40 -7.28 10.30 4.00
C TYR A 40 -8.58 11.12 3.84
N ALA A 41 -9.71 10.58 4.30
CA ALA A 41 -11.00 11.27 4.24
C ALA A 41 -11.04 12.55 5.10
N GLN A 42 -10.27 12.61 6.19
CA GLN A 42 -10.15 13.79 7.05
C GLN A 42 -9.21 14.86 6.45
N LEU A 43 -8.10 14.44 5.85
CA LEU A 43 -7.07 15.35 5.32
C LEU A 43 -7.42 15.90 3.94
N HIS A 44 -8.03 15.10 3.07
CA HIS A 44 -8.33 15.47 1.69
C HIS A 44 -9.17 16.77 1.56
N PRO A 45 -10.16 17.06 2.44
CA PRO A 45 -10.94 18.31 2.37
C PRO A 45 -10.18 19.54 2.87
N GLN A 46 -9.03 19.38 3.54
CA GLN A 46 -8.32 20.48 4.23
C GLN A 46 -7.42 21.32 3.31
N SER A 47 -7.53 21.18 1.98
CA SER A 47 -6.68 21.87 1.00
C SER A 47 -5.18 21.53 1.11
N VAL A 48 -4.84 20.51 1.88
CA VAL A 48 -3.49 19.96 1.94
C VAL A 48 -3.38 18.83 0.92
N PRO A 49 -2.40 18.86 0.00
CA PRO A 49 -2.18 17.76 -0.93
C PRO A 49 -2.03 16.44 -0.16
N CYS A 50 -2.97 15.52 -0.34
CA CYS A 50 -2.97 14.23 0.34
C CYS A 50 -2.98 13.10 -0.68
N ALA A 51 -1.90 12.33 -0.73
CA ALA A 51 -1.73 11.16 -1.58
C ALA A 51 -2.00 9.89 -0.79
N PHE A 52 -2.76 8.95 -1.36
CA PHE A 52 -3.04 7.64 -0.77
C PHE A 52 -2.69 6.52 -1.75
N SER A 53 -1.86 5.58 -1.31
CA SER A 53 -1.56 4.35 -2.05
C SER A 53 -2.08 3.15 -1.26
N ALA A 54 -3.07 2.45 -1.79
CA ALA A 54 -3.67 1.27 -1.15
C ALA A 54 -2.73 0.05 -1.15
N VAL A 55 -1.81 -0.01 -2.11
CA VAL A 55 -0.77 -1.05 -2.20
C VAL A 55 0.53 -0.38 -2.59
N THR A 56 1.55 -0.53 -1.73
CA THR A 56 2.84 0.13 -1.95
C THR A 56 3.95 -0.90 -2.09
N THR A 57 4.11 -1.42 -3.30
CA THR A 57 5.17 -2.39 -3.64
C THR A 57 6.21 -1.82 -4.59
N SER A 58 5.94 -0.66 -5.21
CA SER A 58 6.83 -0.02 -6.19
C SER A 58 6.76 1.50 -6.12
N LEU A 59 7.77 2.16 -6.70
CA LEU A 59 7.75 3.62 -6.88
C LEU A 59 6.59 4.09 -7.77
N ASP A 60 6.12 3.26 -8.69
CA ASP A 60 5.03 3.64 -9.58
C ASP A 60 3.72 3.79 -8.83
N HIS A 61 3.45 2.97 -7.82
CA HIS A 61 2.28 3.15 -6.95
C HIS A 61 2.32 4.49 -6.21
N ILE A 62 3.50 4.87 -5.69
CA ILE A 62 3.67 6.18 -5.05
C ILE A 62 3.52 7.31 -6.07
N THR A 63 4.08 7.14 -7.28
CA THR A 63 3.96 8.13 -8.35
C THR A 63 2.50 8.36 -8.72
N CYS A 64 1.71 7.31 -8.94
CA CYS A 64 0.27 7.42 -9.22
C CYS A 64 -0.50 8.09 -8.09
N ALA A 65 -0.18 7.78 -6.84
CA ALA A 65 -0.82 8.43 -5.69
C ALA A 65 -0.52 9.94 -5.64
N LEU A 66 0.72 10.34 -5.95
CA LEU A 66 1.12 11.74 -6.01
C LEU A 66 0.49 12.45 -7.22
N GLU A 67 0.34 11.80 -8.38
CA GLU A 67 -0.38 12.34 -9.54
C GLU A 67 -1.83 12.73 -9.18
N CYS A 68 -2.49 11.92 -8.37
CA CYS A 68 -3.84 12.23 -7.87
C CYS A 68 -3.84 13.42 -6.88
N ALA A 69 -2.81 13.55 -6.04
CA ALA A 69 -2.72 14.62 -5.05
C ALA A 69 -2.29 15.98 -5.64
N TYR A 70 -1.60 15.94 -6.79
CA TYR A 70 -1.10 17.12 -7.49
C TYR A 70 -1.65 17.18 -8.94
N PRO A 71 -2.98 17.35 -9.13
CA PRO A 71 -3.62 17.28 -10.46
C PRO A 71 -3.16 18.37 -11.43
N GLY A 72 -2.58 19.47 -10.93
CA GLY A 72 -2.01 20.56 -11.74
C GLY A 72 -0.65 20.24 -12.36
N VAL A 73 -0.03 19.10 -11.98
CA VAL A 73 1.27 18.70 -12.54
C VAL A 73 1.07 17.83 -13.77
N ASP A 74 1.39 18.36 -14.93
CA ASP A 74 1.32 17.58 -16.18
C ASP A 74 2.43 16.53 -16.23
N THR A 75 2.02 15.27 -16.14
CA THR A 75 2.89 14.09 -16.23
C THR A 75 2.68 13.29 -17.52
N ARG A 76 1.81 13.74 -18.41
CA ARG A 76 1.44 13.04 -19.64
C ARG A 76 2.60 13.08 -20.65
N GLY A 77 2.80 11.97 -21.35
CA GLY A 77 3.78 11.89 -22.44
C GLY A 77 5.25 11.93 -22.01
N ILE A 78 5.54 11.94 -20.72
CA ILE A 78 6.91 11.93 -20.18
C ILE A 78 7.28 10.59 -19.53
N SER A 79 8.58 10.35 -19.38
CA SER A 79 9.04 9.13 -18.69
C SER A 79 8.63 9.13 -17.21
N ARG A 80 8.46 7.94 -16.61
CA ARG A 80 8.15 7.80 -15.17
C ARG A 80 9.16 8.51 -14.26
N ARG A 81 10.43 8.53 -14.67
CA ARG A 81 11.46 9.28 -13.95
C ARG A 81 11.21 10.79 -13.98
N ALA A 82 10.87 11.32 -15.15
CA ALA A 82 10.56 12.75 -15.30
C ALA A 82 9.29 13.13 -14.54
N ALA A 83 8.24 12.28 -14.60
CA ALA A 83 7.01 12.47 -13.82
C ALA A 83 7.31 12.57 -12.32
N ARG A 84 8.11 11.63 -11.78
CA ARG A 84 8.52 11.67 -10.37
C ARG A 84 9.28 12.95 -10.00
N MET A 85 10.15 13.42 -10.88
CA MET A 85 10.88 14.67 -10.62
C MET A 85 9.97 15.90 -10.62
N ARG A 86 8.99 15.97 -11.55
CA ARG A 86 8.00 17.07 -11.57
C ARG A 86 7.12 17.05 -10.31
N LEU A 87 6.63 15.87 -9.91
CA LEU A 87 5.82 15.71 -8.71
C LEU A 87 6.62 16.03 -7.44
N TRP A 88 7.88 15.64 -7.39
CA TRP A 88 8.76 16.00 -6.29
C TRP A 88 8.95 17.53 -6.21
N ASN A 89 9.24 18.19 -7.34
CA ASN A 89 9.40 19.65 -7.39
C ASN A 89 8.09 20.37 -6.97
N ALA A 90 6.92 19.79 -7.32
CA ALA A 90 5.63 20.35 -6.89
C ALA A 90 5.37 20.16 -5.38
N ALA A 91 5.86 19.06 -4.81
CA ALA A 91 5.76 18.78 -3.39
C ALA A 91 6.82 19.53 -2.56
N ASP A 92 7.90 19.98 -3.21
CA ASP A 92 8.99 20.69 -2.52
C ASP A 92 8.51 22.05 -2.01
N GLY A 93 8.70 22.26 -0.72
CA GLY A 93 8.27 23.50 -0.05
C GLY A 93 6.76 23.61 0.23
N GLN A 94 5.95 22.60 -0.12
CA GLN A 94 4.53 22.54 0.19
C GLN A 94 4.25 21.50 1.27
N ALA A 95 3.43 21.89 2.28
CA ALA A 95 2.92 20.92 3.23
C ALA A 95 2.05 19.90 2.52
N GLY A 96 2.37 18.63 2.66
CA GLY A 96 1.64 17.54 2.04
C GLY A 96 1.63 16.29 2.92
N VAL A 97 0.78 15.33 2.61
CA VAL A 97 0.72 14.04 3.31
C VAL A 97 0.71 12.90 2.30
N LEU A 98 1.51 11.89 2.57
CA LEU A 98 1.59 10.65 1.79
C LEU A 98 1.25 9.46 2.69
N LEU A 99 0.13 8.80 2.41
CA LEU A 99 -0.35 7.62 3.12
C LEU A 99 -0.08 6.37 2.29
N LEU A 100 0.72 5.45 2.82
CA LEU A 100 1.18 4.24 2.15
C LEU A 100 0.63 3.01 2.88
N ASP A 101 -0.37 2.35 2.31
CA ASP A 101 -0.87 1.09 2.84
C ASP A 101 -0.12 -0.10 2.25
N GLN A 102 -0.12 -1.22 2.97
CA GLN A 102 0.57 -2.46 2.58
C GLN A 102 2.00 -2.21 2.07
N PHE A 103 2.76 -1.45 2.85
CA PHE A 103 4.13 -1.07 2.49
C PHE A 103 5.05 -2.30 2.53
N ARG A 104 5.38 -2.82 1.34
CA ARG A 104 6.19 -4.01 1.16
C ARG A 104 7.50 -3.70 0.46
N GLY A 105 8.59 -3.98 1.13
CA GLY A 105 9.91 -4.03 0.52
C GLY A 105 10.34 -2.73 -0.15
N ALA A 106 10.81 -1.76 0.62
CA ALA A 106 11.37 -0.54 0.06
C ALA A 106 12.67 -0.84 -0.71
N SER A 107 12.62 -0.74 -2.02
CA SER A 107 13.85 -0.69 -2.82
C SER A 107 14.68 0.54 -2.43
N SER A 108 15.99 0.48 -2.68
CA SER A 108 16.87 1.63 -2.42
C SER A 108 16.39 2.92 -3.13
N ALA A 109 15.83 2.77 -4.34
CA ALA A 109 15.26 3.87 -5.09
C ALA A 109 13.99 4.45 -4.40
N MET A 110 13.13 3.58 -3.85
CA MET A 110 11.94 4.00 -3.10
C MET A 110 12.33 4.73 -1.80
N VAL A 111 13.28 4.16 -1.04
CA VAL A 111 13.80 4.80 0.19
C VAL A 111 14.40 6.16 -0.12
N SER A 112 15.22 6.26 -1.19
CA SER A 112 15.82 7.52 -1.61
C SER A 112 14.78 8.55 -2.02
N PHE A 113 13.72 8.13 -2.73
CA PHE A 113 12.62 9.00 -3.11
C PHE A 113 11.84 9.52 -1.91
N LEU A 114 11.47 8.62 -0.97
CA LEU A 114 10.76 8.99 0.25
C LEU A 114 11.59 9.92 1.15
N ARG A 115 12.91 9.69 1.25
CA ARG A 115 13.82 10.59 1.98
C ARG A 115 13.88 11.98 1.38
N ARG A 116 13.80 12.09 0.06
CA ARG A 116 13.75 13.40 -0.62
C ARG A 116 12.44 14.12 -0.33
N LEU A 117 11.31 13.42 -0.32
CA LEU A 117 10.02 14.00 0.09
C LEU A 117 10.05 14.49 1.56
N HIS A 118 10.82 13.80 2.42
CA HIS A 118 11.02 14.23 3.79
C HIS A 118 11.87 15.52 3.92
N GLY A 119 12.80 15.76 3.03
CA GLY A 119 13.55 17.02 2.97
C GLY A 119 12.66 18.23 2.66
N GLY A 120 11.47 18.00 2.08
CA GLY A 120 10.36 18.94 2.01
C GLY A 120 9.49 18.84 3.29
N ILE A 121 8.32 19.47 3.28
CA ILE A 121 7.40 19.51 4.44
C ILE A 121 6.35 18.38 4.36
N THR A 122 6.62 17.32 3.59
CA THR A 122 5.67 16.22 3.36
C THR A 122 5.75 15.18 4.48
N GLY A 123 4.66 14.99 5.20
CA GLY A 123 4.53 13.90 6.17
C GLY A 123 4.26 12.57 5.48
N VAL A 124 4.90 11.49 5.94
CA VAL A 124 4.70 10.14 5.37
C VAL A 124 4.24 9.17 6.44
N LEU A 125 3.15 8.47 6.20
CA LEU A 125 2.68 7.38 7.05
C LEU A 125 2.68 6.07 6.25
N SER A 126 3.51 5.12 6.66
CA SER A 126 3.59 3.79 6.07
C SER A 126 2.95 2.75 6.98
N ALA A 127 1.93 2.03 6.51
CA ALA A 127 1.33 0.93 7.24
C ALA A 127 2.07 -0.38 6.94
N VAL A 128 2.55 -1.02 7.99
CA VAL A 128 3.40 -2.21 7.92
C VAL A 128 2.80 -3.37 8.70
N ASP A 129 2.80 -4.55 8.10
CA ASP A 129 2.42 -5.79 8.76
C ASP A 129 3.62 -6.38 9.51
N VAL A 130 3.47 -6.48 10.83
CA VAL A 130 4.54 -7.04 11.69
C VAL A 130 4.68 -8.55 11.56
N ASP A 131 3.66 -9.24 11.05
CA ASP A 131 3.65 -10.69 10.84
C ASP A 131 4.18 -11.08 9.44
N ASP A 132 4.31 -10.11 8.52
CA ASP A 132 4.88 -10.31 7.19
C ASP A 132 6.39 -10.04 7.20
N GLU A 133 7.17 -11.06 6.84
CA GLU A 133 8.63 -10.95 6.85
C GLU A 133 9.16 -9.99 5.78
N GLN A 134 8.50 -9.92 4.61
CA GLN A 134 8.90 -9.00 3.54
C GLN A 134 8.63 -7.55 3.95
N GLU A 135 7.48 -7.30 4.59
CA GLU A 135 7.16 -5.97 5.12
C GLU A 135 8.14 -5.60 6.24
N ARG A 136 8.49 -6.54 7.14
CA ARG A 136 9.50 -6.28 8.19
C ARG A 136 10.89 -5.98 7.63
N ARG A 137 11.32 -6.67 6.57
CA ARG A 137 12.61 -6.39 5.90
C ARG A 137 12.60 -5.02 5.23
N GLY A 138 11.49 -4.65 4.58
CA GLY A 138 11.30 -3.31 4.00
C GLY A 138 11.40 -2.20 5.05
N VAL A 139 10.87 -2.46 6.25
CA VAL A 139 10.94 -1.53 7.38
C VAL A 139 12.39 -1.30 7.84
N GLN A 140 13.25 -2.31 7.84
CA GLN A 140 14.64 -2.14 8.27
C GLN A 140 15.40 -1.12 7.41
N SER A 141 15.16 -1.11 6.11
CA SER A 141 15.77 -0.13 5.19
C SER A 141 15.17 1.28 5.33
N TRP A 142 13.90 1.36 5.75
CA TRP A 142 13.16 2.63 5.94
C TRP A 142 13.28 3.20 7.35
N ARG A 143 13.69 2.39 8.34
CA ARG A 143 13.70 2.71 9.77
C ARG A 143 14.54 3.93 10.16
N TYR A 144 15.45 4.36 9.31
CA TYR A 144 16.27 5.54 9.54
C TYR A 144 15.47 6.82 9.25
N GLY A 145 14.89 7.40 10.31
CA GLY A 145 14.17 8.67 10.27
C GLY A 145 12.65 8.58 10.47
N ALA A 146 12.05 7.38 10.43
CA ALA A 146 10.63 7.20 10.69
C ALA A 146 10.37 6.74 12.13
N MET A 147 9.43 7.41 12.80
CA MET A 147 9.01 7.02 14.15
C MET A 147 7.96 5.90 14.07
N SER A 148 8.16 4.86 14.87
CA SER A 148 7.24 3.73 14.92
C SER A 148 6.05 4.02 15.86
N VAL A 149 4.85 3.81 15.35
CA VAL A 149 3.58 3.89 16.08
C VAL A 149 2.90 2.53 16.02
N ARG A 150 2.48 1.99 17.14
CA ARG A 150 1.80 0.69 17.17
C ARG A 150 0.29 0.87 17.09
N MET A 151 -0.34 0.09 16.22
CA MET A 151 -1.79 0.00 16.16
C MET A 151 -2.33 -0.63 17.45
N PRO A 152 -3.25 0.00 18.18
CA PRO A 152 -3.84 -0.59 19.37
C PRO A 152 -4.68 -1.81 18.98
N LEU A 153 -4.47 -2.91 19.69
CA LEU A 153 -5.28 -4.12 19.53
C LEU A 153 -6.51 -4.05 20.43
N ALA A 154 -7.62 -4.57 19.92
CA ALA A 154 -8.85 -4.60 20.69
C ALA A 154 -8.75 -5.58 21.88
N SER A 155 -9.26 -5.19 23.02
CA SER A 155 -9.38 -6.08 24.19
C SER A 155 -10.34 -7.24 23.88
N ARG A 156 -10.18 -8.35 24.62
CA ARG A 156 -11.07 -9.52 24.49
C ARG A 156 -12.56 -9.15 24.69
N ARG A 157 -12.84 -8.22 25.61
CA ARG A 157 -14.21 -7.73 25.86
C ARG A 157 -14.76 -6.97 24.65
N GLN A 158 -13.94 -6.12 24.04
CA GLN A 158 -14.34 -5.35 22.85
C GLN A 158 -14.57 -6.26 21.64
N LEU A 159 -13.69 -7.23 21.41
CA LEU A 159 -13.86 -8.23 20.35
C LEU A 159 -15.10 -9.09 20.56
N ARG A 160 -15.38 -9.51 21.82
CA ARG A 160 -16.59 -10.28 22.14
C ARG A 160 -17.85 -9.50 21.80
N ARG A 161 -17.89 -8.23 22.20
CA ARG A 161 -19.01 -7.34 21.88
C ARG A 161 -19.19 -7.23 20.36
N LEU A 162 -18.12 -6.94 19.62
CA LEU A 162 -18.14 -6.85 18.16
C LEU A 162 -18.61 -8.15 17.50
N LEU A 163 -18.09 -9.30 17.96
CA LEU A 163 -18.48 -10.62 17.44
C LEU A 163 -19.99 -10.84 17.60
N LEU A 164 -20.55 -10.59 18.78
CA LEU A 164 -21.97 -10.81 19.06
C LEU A 164 -22.85 -9.81 18.29
N GLU A 165 -22.49 -8.53 18.25
CA GLU A 165 -23.21 -7.51 17.50
C GLU A 165 -23.24 -7.85 15.99
N ARG A 166 -22.12 -8.28 15.42
CA ARG A 166 -22.05 -8.67 14.01
C ARG A 166 -22.80 -9.98 13.73
N ALA A 167 -22.66 -10.98 14.61
CA ALA A 167 -23.38 -12.24 14.47
C ALA A 167 -24.89 -11.99 14.42
N ALA A 168 -25.41 -11.15 15.34
CA ALA A 168 -26.82 -10.77 15.37
C ALA A 168 -27.23 -9.98 14.11
N ALA A 169 -26.43 -9.00 13.68
CA ALA A 169 -26.70 -8.21 12.48
C ALA A 169 -26.70 -9.05 11.18
N LEU A 170 -25.95 -10.14 11.14
CA LEU A 170 -25.86 -11.06 10.00
C LEU A 170 -26.85 -12.24 10.11
N GLY A 171 -27.68 -12.29 11.17
CA GLY A 171 -28.64 -13.37 11.39
C GLY A 171 -27.98 -14.73 11.66
N LEU A 172 -26.76 -14.74 12.17
CA LEU A 172 -26.10 -16.01 12.51
C LEU A 172 -26.76 -16.67 13.71
N PRO A 173 -26.77 -18.01 13.78
CA PRO A 173 -27.23 -18.72 14.97
C PRO A 173 -26.48 -18.29 16.22
N THR A 174 -27.12 -18.41 17.37
CA THR A 174 -26.53 -18.06 18.67
C THR A 174 -25.23 -18.83 18.89
N LEU A 175 -24.13 -18.11 19.08
CA LEU A 175 -22.82 -18.69 19.35
C LEU A 175 -22.71 -19.03 20.84
N ASP A 176 -22.40 -20.28 21.16
CA ASP A 176 -22.14 -20.71 22.54
C ASP A 176 -20.84 -20.08 23.10
N ALA A 177 -20.67 -20.18 24.40
CA ALA A 177 -19.53 -19.58 25.09
C ALA A 177 -18.19 -20.18 24.67
N MET A 178 -18.13 -21.48 24.36
CA MET A 178 -16.93 -22.18 23.93
C MET A 178 -16.52 -21.73 22.52
N THR A 179 -17.47 -21.67 21.59
CA THR A 179 -17.28 -21.16 20.22
C THR A 179 -16.78 -19.72 20.26
N CYS A 180 -17.43 -18.84 21.03
CA CYS A 180 -16.97 -17.47 21.22
C CYS A 180 -15.54 -17.43 21.74
N ALA A 181 -15.21 -18.22 22.76
CA ALA A 181 -13.86 -18.23 23.35
C ALA A 181 -12.79 -18.63 22.33
N ARG A 182 -13.05 -19.65 21.49
CA ARG A 182 -12.14 -20.12 20.42
C ARG A 182 -11.94 -19.08 19.32
N LEU A 183 -13.02 -18.46 18.84
CA LEU A 183 -12.94 -17.40 17.84
C LEU A 183 -12.15 -16.18 18.34
N LEU A 184 -12.41 -15.77 19.60
CA LEU A 184 -11.68 -14.66 20.22
C LEU A 184 -10.19 -14.96 20.43
N ALA A 185 -9.84 -16.21 20.75
CA ALA A 185 -8.45 -16.64 20.86
C ALA A 185 -7.73 -16.57 19.51
N ALA A 186 -8.38 -17.00 18.42
CA ALA A 186 -7.84 -16.92 17.08
C ALA A 186 -7.70 -15.47 16.58
N ALA A 187 -8.61 -14.61 16.94
CA ALA A 187 -8.60 -13.20 16.54
C ALA A 187 -7.42 -12.40 17.10
N ARG A 188 -6.89 -12.76 18.28
CA ARG A 188 -5.70 -12.13 18.91
C ARG A 188 -5.74 -10.58 18.91
N GLY A 189 -6.89 -9.98 19.21
CA GLY A 189 -7.03 -8.52 19.20
C GLY A 189 -7.34 -7.88 17.84
N ARG A 190 -7.42 -8.66 16.76
CA ARG A 190 -7.61 -8.19 15.39
C ARG A 190 -9.09 -7.99 15.05
N VAL A 191 -9.52 -6.75 14.96
CA VAL A 191 -10.92 -6.38 14.63
C VAL A 191 -11.34 -6.88 13.25
N GLY A 192 -10.52 -6.64 12.23
CA GLY A 192 -10.79 -7.08 10.86
C GLY A 192 -10.89 -8.61 10.74
N TRP A 193 -10.16 -9.35 11.59
CA TRP A 193 -10.30 -10.80 11.67
C TRP A 193 -11.71 -11.21 12.11
N ILE A 194 -12.28 -10.56 13.14
CA ILE A 194 -13.66 -10.81 13.58
C ILE A 194 -14.67 -10.47 12.50
N VAL A 195 -14.49 -9.32 11.83
CA VAL A 195 -15.35 -8.91 10.70
C VAL A 195 -15.37 -10.00 9.64
N ARG A 196 -14.21 -10.45 9.19
CA ARG A 196 -14.08 -11.47 8.15
C ARG A 196 -14.60 -12.84 8.57
N CYS A 197 -14.30 -13.24 9.81
CA CYS A 197 -14.82 -14.47 10.40
C CYS A 197 -16.35 -14.52 10.39
N THR A 198 -17.02 -13.42 10.76
CA THR A 198 -18.49 -13.38 10.76
C THR A 198 -19.08 -13.38 9.36
N GLU A 199 -18.41 -12.77 8.38
CA GLU A 199 -18.81 -12.82 6.97
C GLU A 199 -18.72 -14.24 6.40
N LEU A 200 -17.61 -14.94 6.63
CA LEU A 200 -17.45 -16.33 6.24
C LEU A 200 -18.47 -17.24 6.91
N ALA A 201 -18.73 -17.02 8.20
CA ALA A 201 -19.69 -17.81 8.96
C ALA A 201 -21.15 -17.72 8.43
N ARG A 202 -21.47 -16.78 7.51
CA ARG A 202 -22.79 -16.74 6.83
C ARG A 202 -23.01 -17.94 5.89
N HIS A 203 -21.96 -18.57 5.42
CA HIS A 203 -22.10 -19.70 4.48
C HIS A 203 -22.46 -20.99 5.21
N GLU A 204 -23.49 -21.69 4.76
CA GLU A 204 -23.99 -22.93 5.36
C GLU A 204 -22.92 -24.01 5.49
N ARG A 205 -21.93 -24.03 4.61
CA ARG A 205 -20.81 -24.99 4.65
C ARG A 205 -20.05 -25.00 5.96
N TYR A 206 -20.13 -23.94 6.77
CA TYR A 206 -19.46 -23.85 8.06
C TYR A 206 -20.32 -24.32 9.24
N TRP A 207 -21.54 -24.77 8.95
CA TRP A 207 -22.47 -25.21 9.98
C TRP A 207 -22.74 -26.71 9.88
N ARG A 208 -22.85 -27.35 11.02
CA ARG A 208 -23.29 -28.75 11.18
C ARG A 208 -24.46 -28.81 12.14
N THR A 209 -25.10 -29.98 12.22
CA THR A 209 -26.22 -30.22 13.16
C THR A 209 -25.90 -29.83 14.60
N HIS A 210 -24.65 -29.92 15.00
CA HIS A 210 -24.17 -29.63 16.34
C HIS A 210 -23.47 -28.29 16.53
N GLY A 211 -23.51 -27.39 15.53
CA GLY A 211 -22.92 -26.06 15.60
C GLY A 211 -21.88 -25.74 14.52
N PRO A 212 -21.17 -24.61 14.65
CA PRO A 212 -20.24 -24.17 13.64
C PRO A 212 -18.93 -24.95 13.63
N LEU A 213 -18.36 -25.12 12.43
CA LEU A 213 -17.03 -25.73 12.21
C LEU A 213 -15.91 -24.70 12.54
N VAL A 214 -15.74 -24.38 13.82
CA VAL A 214 -14.87 -23.29 14.30
C VAL A 214 -13.45 -23.39 13.75
N SER A 215 -12.86 -24.59 13.69
CA SER A 215 -11.50 -24.78 13.17
C SER A 215 -11.39 -24.42 11.69
N VAL A 216 -12.39 -24.80 10.89
CA VAL A 216 -12.44 -24.49 9.46
C VAL A 216 -12.64 -22.98 9.25
N ILE A 217 -13.57 -22.37 9.98
CA ILE A 217 -13.78 -20.92 9.94
C ILE A 217 -12.49 -20.19 10.29
N CYS A 218 -11.77 -20.62 11.33
CA CYS A 218 -10.51 -20.00 11.72
C CYS A 218 -9.43 -20.11 10.63
N LEU A 219 -9.29 -21.28 10.00
CA LEU A 219 -8.32 -21.52 8.92
C LEU A 219 -8.65 -20.67 7.70
N ASP A 220 -9.91 -20.68 7.26
CA ASP A 220 -10.34 -19.93 6.09
C ASP A 220 -10.28 -18.41 6.34
N THR A 221 -10.61 -17.96 7.56
CA THR A 221 -10.45 -16.55 7.94
C THR A 221 -8.98 -16.12 7.89
N GLU A 222 -8.07 -16.93 8.40
CA GLU A 222 -6.65 -16.63 8.38
C GLU A 222 -6.10 -16.61 6.93
N ALA A 223 -6.53 -17.58 6.11
CA ALA A 223 -6.18 -17.63 4.68
C ALA A 223 -6.71 -16.38 3.95
N ASP A 224 -7.96 -16.00 4.18
CA ASP A 224 -8.60 -14.88 3.50
C ASP A 224 -7.97 -13.54 3.91
N VAL A 225 -7.69 -13.33 5.19
CA VAL A 225 -6.96 -12.16 5.69
C VAL A 225 -5.56 -12.06 5.07
N ARG A 226 -4.93 -13.19 4.75
CA ARG A 226 -3.64 -13.21 4.02
C ARG A 226 -3.82 -12.97 2.52
N CYS A 227 -4.87 -13.49 1.90
CA CYS A 227 -5.13 -13.42 0.46
C CYS A 227 -5.70 -12.08 0.00
N ASP A 228 -6.40 -11.32 0.85
CA ASP A 228 -6.93 -9.99 0.49
C ASP A 228 -5.84 -9.05 -0.03
N ALA A 229 -4.62 -9.20 0.48
CA ALA A 229 -3.47 -8.47 -0.04
C ALA A 229 -3.10 -8.84 -1.49
N LEU A 230 -3.34 -10.10 -1.91
CA LEU A 230 -3.05 -10.57 -3.27
C LEU A 230 -4.15 -10.17 -4.25
N LYS A 231 -5.42 -10.15 -3.81
CA LYS A 231 -6.56 -9.73 -4.65
C LYS A 231 -6.47 -8.24 -5.00
N MET A 232 -6.05 -7.41 -4.08
CA MET A 232 -5.84 -5.96 -4.31
C MET A 232 -4.71 -5.70 -5.32
N LEU A 233 -3.70 -6.57 -5.40
CA LEU A 233 -2.64 -6.50 -6.42
C LEU A 233 -3.15 -6.76 -7.85
N GLY A 234 -4.25 -7.54 -7.99
CA GLY A 234 -4.88 -7.85 -9.27
C GLY A 234 -6.02 -6.93 -9.69
N ALA A 235 -6.52 -6.10 -8.78
CA ALA A 235 -7.77 -5.35 -8.95
C ALA A 235 -7.58 -3.87 -9.31
N ASN A 236 -6.38 -3.42 -9.67
CA ASN A 236 -6.20 -2.06 -10.18
C ASN A 236 -6.38 -2.06 -11.72
N PRO A 237 -7.60 -1.82 -12.24
CA PRO A 237 -7.90 -1.89 -13.68
C PRO A 237 -7.17 -0.82 -14.49
N GLU A 238 -6.77 0.29 -13.86
CA GLU A 238 -6.09 1.40 -14.54
C GLU A 238 -4.63 1.06 -14.89
N VAL A 239 -3.97 0.15 -14.15
CA VAL A 239 -2.63 -0.32 -14.50
C VAL A 239 -2.65 -1.27 -15.70
N ARG A 240 -3.78 -1.97 -15.94
CA ARG A 240 -3.94 -2.86 -17.09
C ARG A 240 -4.21 -2.12 -18.41
N SER A 241 -4.93 -0.99 -18.38
CA SER A 241 -5.21 -0.23 -19.61
C SER A 241 -3.98 0.47 -20.18
N GLY A 242 -3.02 0.87 -19.36
CA GLY A 242 -1.77 1.48 -19.79
C GLY A 242 -0.76 0.52 -20.44
N VAL A 243 -0.90 -0.80 -20.24
CA VAL A 243 0.01 -1.83 -20.80
C VAL A 243 -0.52 -2.42 -22.12
N ILE A 244 -1.86 -2.42 -22.31
CA ILE A 244 -2.49 -3.05 -23.48
C ILE A 244 -2.42 -2.15 -24.71
N ASP A 245 -2.36 -0.83 -24.55
CA ASP A 245 -2.32 0.09 -25.70
C ASP A 245 -0.94 0.22 -26.38
N ARG A 246 0.13 -0.24 -25.72
CA ARG A 246 1.48 -0.23 -26.32
C ARG A 246 1.73 -1.36 -27.32
N SER A 247 1.06 -2.51 -27.17
CA SER A 247 1.23 -3.63 -28.13
C SER A 247 0.46 -3.43 -29.44
N ARG A 248 -0.48 -2.47 -29.49
CA ARG A 248 -1.27 -2.15 -30.69
C ARG A 248 -0.67 -1.02 -31.52
N ALA A 249 0.18 -0.20 -30.94
CA ALA A 249 0.85 0.91 -31.65
C ALA A 249 2.08 0.47 -32.44
N GLU A 250 2.68 -0.68 -32.11
CA GLU A 250 3.87 -1.19 -32.80
C GLU A 250 3.56 -2.11 -33.99
N SER A 251 2.29 -2.51 -34.19
CA SER A 251 1.90 -3.41 -35.29
C SER A 251 1.42 -2.69 -36.57
N ASN A 252 1.40 -1.34 -36.62
CA ASN A 252 0.90 -0.57 -37.76
C ASN A 252 1.94 0.26 -38.51
N SER A 253 3.24 0.01 -38.33
CA SER A 253 4.26 0.55 -39.21
C SER A 253 4.83 -0.53 -40.11
N ALA A 254 4.09 -0.85 -41.17
CA ALA A 254 4.62 -1.60 -42.32
C ALA A 254 5.55 -0.73 -43.17
N PRO A 255 6.62 -1.27 -43.71
CA PRO A 255 7.64 -0.50 -44.44
C PRO A 255 7.21 -0.20 -45.87
N SER A 256 7.21 1.05 -46.25
CA SER A 256 7.22 1.43 -47.67
C SER A 256 8.63 1.43 -48.21
N SER A 257 8.79 0.57 -49.17
CA SER A 257 9.77 0.41 -50.21
C SER A 257 10.66 1.60 -50.60
N GLY A 258 11.95 1.28 -50.79
CA GLY A 258 12.71 1.66 -52.00
C GLY A 258 13.59 2.88 -51.90
N ALA A 259 14.89 2.64 -51.84
CA ALA A 259 15.84 3.20 -52.80
C ALA A 259 17.25 2.63 -52.54
N ARG A 260 17.76 1.97 -53.55
CA ARG A 260 19.16 1.59 -53.70
C ARG A 260 19.98 2.87 -53.93
N TYR A 261 21.11 3.00 -53.28
CA TYR A 261 22.32 3.58 -53.90
C TYR A 261 23.55 2.97 -53.23
N GLY A 262 24.38 2.40 -54.07
CA GLY A 262 25.70 1.89 -53.75
C GLY A 262 26.73 3.02 -53.67
N GLY A 263 27.85 2.73 -53.08
CA GLY A 263 28.98 3.66 -52.98
C GLY A 263 30.05 3.10 -52.07
N ASP A 264 30.99 2.62 -52.64
CA ASP A 264 32.17 1.84 -52.42
C ASP A 264 33.30 2.63 -51.70
N LEU A 265 34.21 1.85 -51.06
CA LEU A 265 35.65 2.12 -50.83
C LEU A 265 36.06 3.30 -49.91
N SER A 266 36.73 3.11 -48.83
CA SER A 266 38.16 2.79 -48.73
C SER A 266 38.73 3.06 -47.32
N THR A 267 39.43 2.11 -46.82
CA THR A 267 40.74 2.16 -46.13
C THR A 267 41.18 3.47 -45.45
N ARG A 268 41.42 3.38 -44.13
CA ARG A 268 42.75 3.70 -43.53
C ARG A 268 42.74 3.55 -42.00
N ARG A 269 43.51 2.60 -41.52
CA ARG A 269 44.33 2.71 -40.30
C ARG A 269 45.66 3.35 -40.74
N PRO A 270 46.54 3.89 -39.89
CA PRO A 270 46.94 3.40 -38.56
C PRO A 270 47.47 4.46 -37.58
N SER A 271 48.03 3.91 -36.52
CA SER A 271 49.10 4.36 -35.59
C SER A 271 48.69 5.23 -34.38
N ALA A 272 48.82 4.72 -33.20
CA ALA A 272 49.99 4.56 -32.33
C ALA A 272 50.59 5.89 -31.86
N GLY A 273 50.54 6.12 -30.56
CA GLY A 273 51.23 7.22 -29.89
C GLY A 273 51.12 7.09 -28.36
N ARG A 274 52.04 6.34 -27.78
CA ARG A 274 52.47 6.40 -26.35
C ARG A 274 53.14 7.74 -26.08
N THR A 275 52.99 8.23 -24.86
CA THR A 275 53.99 8.84 -23.94
C THR A 275 53.19 9.38 -22.73
N HIS A 276 53.39 8.92 -21.56
CA HIS A 276 54.37 9.07 -20.49
C HIS A 276 54.62 10.51 -20.01
N ARG A 277 54.53 10.62 -18.68
CA ARG A 277 55.06 11.66 -17.74
C ARG A 277 54.13 12.90 -17.57
N ASP A 278 53.87 13.41 -16.38
CA ASP A 278 54.49 13.29 -15.02
C ASP A 278 53.34 13.28 -13.97
#